data_2a3aa7888de59f49aed4bc67d4c23ef3
#
_entry.id   2a3aa7888de59f49aed4bc67d4c23ef3
#
_cell.length_a   1.000
_cell.length_b   1.000
_cell.length_c   1.000
_cell.angle_alpha   90.00
_cell.angle_beta   90.00
_cell.angle_gamma   90.00
#
_symmetry.space_group_name_H-M   'P 1'
#
loop_
_entity.id
_entity.type
_entity.pdbx_description
1 polymer ?
#
loop_
_entity_poly.entity_id
_entity_poly.type
_entity_poly.pdbx_seq_one_letter_code
_entity_poly.pdbx_strand_id
1 'polypeptide(L)'
;LRDNKITVRPIAGTRPRGKNLKEDNFFARDLLKDKKELSEHLMLLDLGRNDAGKVSKINTVKVTESFTIEKYSHVMHIVSNVVGAYNNKYSKFKSLLAGFPAGTVSGAPKIRAMEIIDELESSKRKVYAGGIGYFSANGEFDTCIALR
;
A
#
# COMPACT_ATOMS: atom_id res chain seq x y z
N LEU A 1 -12.29 0.69 -0.46
CA LEU A 1 -13.47 -0.11 -0.16
C LEU A 1 -14.44 0.01 -1.32
N ARG A 2 -14.73 -1.10 -1.96
CA ARG A 2 -15.68 -1.21 -3.07
C ARG A 2 -16.36 -2.57 -3.03
N ASP A 3 -17.65 -2.65 -3.31
CA ASP A 3 -18.43 -3.90 -3.35
C ASP A 3 -18.25 -4.76 -2.08
N ASN A 4 -18.32 -4.13 -0.91
CA ASN A 4 -18.06 -4.77 0.39
C ASN A 4 -16.70 -5.48 0.50
N LYS A 5 -15.71 -5.04 -0.27
CA LYS A 5 -14.35 -5.56 -0.27
C LYS A 5 -13.36 -4.46 0.10
N ILE A 6 -12.56 -4.71 1.12
CA ILE A 6 -11.37 -3.91 1.43
C ILE A 6 -10.26 -4.38 0.49
N THR A 7 -9.59 -3.44 -0.14
CA THR A 7 -8.42 -3.70 -0.97
C THR A 7 -7.28 -2.82 -0.51
N VAL A 8 -6.10 -3.41 -0.32
CA VAL A 8 -4.85 -2.70 -0.06
C VAL A 8 -3.85 -3.14 -1.11
N ARG A 9 -3.21 -2.17 -1.76
CA ARG A 9 -2.24 -2.43 -2.81
C ARG A 9 -0.86 -1.91 -2.41
N PRO A 10 -0.02 -2.71 -1.76
CA PRO A 10 1.36 -2.37 -1.50
C PRO A 10 2.13 -2.23 -2.82
N ILE A 11 2.87 -1.15 -2.94
CA ILE A 11 3.71 -0.82 -4.10
C ILE A 11 5.08 -0.45 -3.55
N ALA A 12 6.12 -1.15 -4.00
CA ALA A 12 7.51 -0.86 -3.64
C ALA A 12 8.46 -1.30 -4.76
N GLY A 13 9.68 -0.81 -4.69
CA GLY A 13 10.67 -1.07 -5.72
C GLY A 13 10.38 -0.33 -7.02
N THR A 14 11.41 0.22 -7.63
CA THR A 14 11.25 1.02 -8.84
C THR A 14 12.38 0.76 -9.83
N ARG A 15 12.03 0.62 -11.09
CA ARG A 15 12.96 0.68 -12.23
C ARG A 15 12.37 1.57 -13.33
N PRO A 16 13.22 2.23 -14.12
CA PRO A 16 12.74 2.98 -15.28
C PRO A 16 12.15 2.07 -16.35
N ARG A 17 11.39 2.65 -17.26
CA ARG A 17 10.97 1.96 -18.49
C ARG A 17 12.15 1.83 -19.45
N GLY A 18 12.23 0.72 -20.13
CA GLY A 18 13.19 0.50 -21.20
C GLY A 18 12.81 1.21 -22.49
N LYS A 19 13.79 1.50 -23.34
CA LYS A 19 13.56 2.07 -24.68
C LYS A 19 12.86 1.09 -25.64
N ASN A 20 12.89 -0.18 -25.31
CA ASN A 20 12.26 -1.27 -26.07
C ASN A 20 11.87 -2.42 -25.13
N LEU A 21 11.13 -3.39 -25.68
CA LEU A 21 10.61 -4.53 -24.91
C LEU A 21 11.73 -5.39 -24.26
N LYS A 22 12.88 -5.51 -24.92
CA LYS A 22 14.01 -6.31 -24.41
C LYS A 22 14.60 -5.65 -23.14
N GLU A 23 14.78 -4.36 -23.16
CA GLU A 23 15.27 -3.57 -22.06
C GLU A 23 14.26 -3.50 -20.91
N ASP A 24 12.97 -3.32 -21.22
CA ASP A 24 11.87 -3.39 -20.24
C ASP A 24 11.90 -4.74 -19.49
N ASN A 25 12.05 -5.83 -20.21
CA ASN A 25 12.09 -7.17 -19.62
C ASN A 25 13.38 -7.40 -18.81
N PHE A 26 14.48 -6.76 -19.17
CA PHE A 26 15.69 -6.77 -18.38
C PHE A 26 15.47 -6.08 -17.04
N PHE A 27 14.96 -4.83 -17.02
CA PHE A 27 14.68 -4.10 -15.79
C PHE A 27 13.65 -4.80 -14.89
N ALA A 28 12.62 -5.39 -15.47
CA ALA A 28 11.65 -6.17 -14.70
C ALA A 28 12.29 -7.37 -13.98
N ARG A 29 13.17 -8.10 -14.66
CA ARG A 29 13.89 -9.24 -14.04
C ARG A 29 14.93 -8.78 -13.02
N ASP A 30 15.61 -7.67 -13.28
CA ASP A 30 16.55 -7.06 -12.34
C ASP A 30 15.84 -6.67 -11.05
N LEU A 31 14.69 -6.00 -11.15
CA LEU A 31 13.88 -5.60 -10.00
C LEU A 31 13.44 -6.81 -9.16
N LEU A 32 12.99 -7.90 -9.80
CA LEU A 32 12.58 -9.14 -9.11
C LEU A 32 13.75 -9.97 -8.54
N LYS A 33 14.99 -9.59 -8.80
CA LYS A 33 16.20 -10.21 -8.21
C LYS A 33 16.81 -9.37 -7.09
N ASP A 34 16.39 -8.13 -6.95
CA ASP A 34 16.92 -7.21 -5.95
C ASP A 34 16.38 -7.58 -4.55
N LYS A 35 17.26 -8.17 -3.74
CA LYS A 35 16.91 -8.67 -2.41
C LYS A 35 16.41 -7.56 -1.47
N LYS A 36 16.95 -6.34 -1.60
CA LYS A 36 16.53 -5.20 -0.79
C LYS A 36 15.09 -4.81 -1.13
N GLU A 37 14.81 -4.62 -2.43
CA GLU A 37 13.48 -4.26 -2.90
C GLU A 37 12.42 -5.34 -2.57
N LEU A 38 12.79 -6.60 -2.72
CA LEU A 38 11.91 -7.72 -2.33
C LEU A 38 11.63 -7.75 -0.83
N SER A 39 12.64 -7.49 0.01
CA SER A 39 12.47 -7.47 1.47
C SER A 39 11.58 -6.31 1.93
N GLU A 40 11.78 -5.13 1.35
CA GLU A 40 10.93 -3.96 1.60
C GLU A 40 9.49 -4.22 1.16
N HIS A 41 9.31 -4.78 -0.04
CA HIS A 41 7.97 -5.12 -0.53
C HIS A 41 7.27 -6.15 0.34
N LEU A 42 7.98 -7.18 0.82
CA LEU A 42 7.43 -8.18 1.74
C LEU A 42 6.96 -7.54 3.05
N MET A 43 7.73 -6.62 3.61
CA MET A 43 7.35 -5.86 4.79
C MET A 43 6.05 -5.06 4.57
N LEU A 44 5.93 -4.38 3.44
CA LEU A 44 4.74 -3.60 3.09
C LEU A 44 3.53 -4.51 2.80
N LEU A 45 3.74 -5.66 2.18
CA LEU A 45 2.69 -6.66 1.95
C LEU A 45 2.13 -7.18 3.27
N ASP A 46 3.00 -7.50 4.23
CA ASP A 46 2.59 -8.00 5.55
C ASP A 46 1.84 -6.91 6.34
N LEU A 47 2.32 -5.68 6.28
CA LEU A 47 1.63 -4.53 6.87
C LEU A 47 0.25 -4.31 6.23
N GLY A 48 0.13 -4.42 4.91
CA GLY A 48 -1.15 -4.32 4.20
C GLY A 48 -2.13 -5.43 4.59
N ARG A 49 -1.65 -6.66 4.82
CA ARG A 49 -2.47 -7.75 5.37
C ARG A 49 -2.99 -7.43 6.77
N ASN A 50 -2.13 -6.90 7.64
CA ASN A 50 -2.51 -6.49 8.99
C ASN A 50 -3.55 -5.35 8.97
N ASP A 51 -3.34 -4.34 8.14
CA ASP A 51 -4.26 -3.20 8.04
C ASP A 51 -5.63 -3.62 7.48
N ALA A 52 -5.67 -4.44 6.42
CA ALA A 52 -6.91 -5.02 5.92
C ALA A 52 -7.60 -5.91 6.98
N GLY A 53 -6.81 -6.67 7.75
CA GLY A 53 -7.31 -7.59 8.79
C GLY A 53 -8.08 -6.90 9.90
N LYS A 54 -7.68 -5.67 10.28
CA LYS A 54 -8.35 -4.90 11.35
C LYS A 54 -9.82 -4.63 11.09
N VAL A 55 -10.24 -4.57 9.83
CA VAL A 55 -11.59 -4.16 9.39
C VAL A 55 -12.28 -5.16 8.48
N SER A 56 -11.66 -6.30 8.25
CA SER A 56 -12.25 -7.42 7.50
C SER A 56 -12.92 -8.43 8.42
N LYS A 57 -13.80 -9.24 7.85
CA LYS A 57 -14.31 -10.43 8.53
C LYS A 57 -13.17 -11.41 8.76
N ILE A 58 -13.25 -12.15 9.88
CA ILE A 58 -12.22 -13.13 10.25
C ILE A 58 -12.05 -14.16 9.11
N ASN A 59 -10.81 -14.57 8.87
CA ASN A 59 -10.42 -15.55 7.84
C ASN A 59 -10.73 -15.17 6.38
N THR A 60 -10.98 -13.88 6.09
CA THR A 60 -11.29 -13.45 4.71
C THR A 60 -10.15 -12.71 4.03
N VAL A 61 -9.11 -12.34 4.76
CA VAL A 61 -7.95 -11.64 4.20
C VAL A 61 -7.14 -12.60 3.34
N LYS A 62 -6.92 -12.23 2.08
CA LYS A 62 -6.17 -13.03 1.10
C LYS A 62 -5.24 -12.13 0.29
N VAL A 63 -4.08 -12.65 -0.04
CA VAL A 63 -3.21 -12.08 -1.06
C VAL A 63 -3.66 -12.68 -2.39
N THR A 64 -4.17 -11.86 -3.30
CA THR A 64 -4.67 -12.30 -4.61
C THR A 64 -3.62 -12.17 -5.70
N GLU A 65 -2.68 -11.24 -5.51
CA GLU A 65 -1.51 -11.05 -6.37
C GLU A 65 -0.31 -10.75 -5.48
N SER A 66 0.84 -11.30 -5.80
CA SER A 66 2.08 -11.06 -5.03
C SER A 66 3.28 -10.91 -5.95
N PHE A 67 4.07 -9.88 -5.67
CA PHE A 67 5.33 -9.59 -6.38
C PHE A 67 5.19 -9.52 -7.90
N THR A 68 4.08 -8.96 -8.40
CA THR A 68 3.87 -8.73 -9.83
C THR A 68 4.51 -7.42 -10.27
N ILE A 69 5.01 -7.38 -11.52
CA ILE A 69 5.52 -6.14 -12.10
C ILE A 69 4.39 -5.40 -12.80
N GLU A 70 4.09 -4.20 -12.32
CA GLU A 70 3.22 -3.26 -13.03
C GLU A 70 4.05 -2.20 -13.76
N LYS A 71 3.75 -2.02 -15.04
CA LYS A 71 4.42 -1.07 -15.92
C LYS A 71 3.56 0.17 -16.10
N TYR A 72 4.10 1.31 -15.72
CA TYR A 72 3.50 2.63 -15.92
C TYR A 72 4.18 3.35 -17.07
N SER A 73 3.79 4.60 -17.35
CA SER A 73 4.36 5.36 -18.46
C SER A 73 5.88 5.57 -18.38
N HIS A 74 6.40 5.83 -17.18
CA HIS A 74 7.81 6.20 -16.97
C HIS A 74 8.60 5.22 -16.11
N VAL A 75 7.90 4.42 -15.30
CA VAL A 75 8.51 3.51 -14.34
C VAL A 75 7.77 2.17 -14.30
N MET A 76 8.37 1.19 -13.66
CA MET A 76 7.73 -0.05 -13.25
C MET A 76 7.95 -0.29 -11.76
N HIS A 77 7.00 -0.95 -11.12
CA HIS A 77 7.02 -1.25 -9.70
C HIS A 77 6.71 -2.71 -9.42
N ILE A 78 7.15 -3.20 -8.25
CA ILE A 78 6.61 -4.44 -7.68
C ILE A 78 5.30 -4.08 -6.97
N VAL A 79 4.25 -4.82 -7.29
CA VAL A 79 2.91 -4.63 -6.74
C VAL A 79 2.38 -5.94 -6.18
N SER A 80 1.68 -5.86 -5.08
CA SER A 80 0.88 -6.96 -4.54
C SER A 80 -0.55 -6.46 -4.28
N ASN A 81 -1.49 -7.40 -4.18
CA ASN A 81 -2.88 -7.08 -3.92
C ASN A 81 -3.41 -7.89 -2.75
N VAL A 82 -3.89 -7.20 -1.73
CA VAL A 82 -4.50 -7.80 -0.54
C VAL A 82 -5.97 -7.44 -0.53
N VAL A 83 -6.83 -8.43 -0.34
CA VAL A 83 -8.28 -8.23 -0.24
C VAL A 83 -8.82 -8.85 1.03
N GLY A 84 -9.91 -8.27 1.55
CA GLY A 84 -10.66 -8.83 2.67
C GLY A 84 -12.14 -8.46 2.57
N ALA A 85 -13.03 -9.33 3.03
CA ALA A 85 -14.45 -9.01 3.09
C ALA A 85 -14.69 -7.96 4.19
N TYR A 86 -15.28 -6.84 3.84
CA TYR A 86 -15.56 -5.76 4.76
C TYR A 86 -16.46 -6.24 5.93
N ASN A 87 -16.08 -5.85 7.14
CA ASN A 87 -16.85 -6.11 8.34
C ASN A 87 -17.68 -4.88 8.70
N ASN A 88 -18.98 -4.94 8.49
CA ASN A 88 -19.93 -3.85 8.73
C ASN A 88 -20.14 -3.47 10.21
N LYS A 89 -19.48 -4.15 11.15
CA LYS A 89 -19.33 -3.66 12.54
C LYS A 89 -18.52 -2.36 12.63
N TYR A 90 -17.71 -2.06 11.64
CA TYR A 90 -16.93 -0.82 11.56
C TYR A 90 -17.58 0.16 10.59
N SER A 91 -17.50 1.45 10.89
CA SER A 91 -17.90 2.45 9.90
C SER A 91 -16.93 2.45 8.71
N LYS A 92 -17.38 2.87 7.54
CA LYS A 92 -16.55 2.94 6.35
C LYS A 92 -15.35 3.90 6.54
N PHE A 93 -15.56 5.02 7.24
CA PHE A 93 -14.48 5.92 7.62
C PHE A 93 -13.46 5.27 8.56
N LYS A 94 -13.89 4.49 9.55
CA LYS A 94 -12.98 3.71 10.40
C LYS A 94 -12.16 2.71 9.61
N SER A 95 -12.72 2.16 8.53
CA SER A 95 -12.00 1.25 7.64
C SER A 95 -10.88 1.93 6.88
N LEU A 96 -11.05 3.19 6.49
CA LEU A 96 -9.96 4.00 5.94
C LEU A 96 -8.88 4.23 7.00
N LEU A 97 -9.27 4.70 8.20
CA LEU A 97 -8.33 5.00 9.27
C LEU A 97 -7.52 3.78 9.76
N ALA A 98 -8.03 2.57 9.60
CA ALA A 98 -7.30 1.35 9.96
C ALA A 98 -6.02 1.14 9.12
N GLY A 99 -5.99 1.63 7.88
CA GLY A 99 -4.81 1.64 7.02
C GLY A 99 -3.90 2.85 7.21
N PHE A 100 -4.32 3.83 8.03
CA PHE A 100 -3.64 5.11 8.16
C PHE A 100 -2.74 5.19 9.41
N PRO A 101 -1.60 5.92 9.36
CA PRO A 101 -0.89 6.33 8.14
C PRO A 101 -0.37 5.11 7.37
N ALA A 102 -0.19 5.28 6.05
CA ALA A 102 0.32 4.19 5.23
C ALA A 102 1.75 3.81 5.61
N GLY A 103 2.06 2.51 5.61
CA GLY A 103 3.37 1.99 6.01
C GLY A 103 4.54 2.50 5.17
N THR A 104 4.31 2.74 3.90
CA THR A 104 5.29 3.33 2.97
C THR A 104 5.87 4.66 3.46
N VAL A 105 5.10 5.44 4.19
CA VAL A 105 5.49 6.77 4.69
C VAL A 105 5.65 6.83 6.20
N SER A 106 5.40 5.76 6.91
CA SER A 106 5.61 5.67 8.37
C SER A 106 6.69 4.66 8.72
N GLY A 107 6.49 3.41 8.38
CA GLY A 107 7.40 2.31 8.69
C GLY A 107 6.70 1.18 9.43
N ALA A 108 7.47 0.15 9.79
CA ALA A 108 7.03 -1.00 10.55
C ALA A 108 8.02 -1.33 11.67
N PRO A 109 7.54 -1.68 12.89
CA PRO A 109 6.14 -1.69 13.36
C PRO A 109 5.53 -0.29 13.40
N LYS A 110 4.29 -0.15 12.93
CA LYS A 110 3.65 1.17 12.64
C LYS A 110 3.66 2.12 13.85
N ILE A 111 3.27 1.65 15.03
CA ILE A 111 3.18 2.50 16.23
C ILE A 111 4.57 3.04 16.60
N ARG A 112 5.58 2.18 16.70
CA ARG A 112 6.94 2.62 17.04
C ARG A 112 7.54 3.56 15.98
N ALA A 113 7.26 3.31 14.71
CA ALA A 113 7.68 4.21 13.63
C ALA A 113 7.05 5.61 13.77
N MET A 114 5.77 5.69 14.14
CA MET A 114 5.09 6.97 14.39
C MET A 114 5.66 7.70 15.60
N GLU A 115 5.99 7.00 16.69
CA GLU A 115 6.65 7.58 17.86
C GLU A 115 8.01 8.19 17.47
N ILE A 116 8.82 7.47 16.71
CA ILE A 116 10.13 7.95 16.24
C ILE A 116 9.96 9.18 15.33
N ILE A 117 8.96 9.19 14.45
CA ILE A 117 8.65 10.34 13.61
C ILE A 117 8.33 11.56 14.45
N ASP A 118 7.50 11.39 15.49
CA ASP A 118 7.14 12.48 16.41
C ASP A 118 8.35 12.98 17.24
N GLU A 119 9.23 12.07 17.62
CA GLU A 119 10.47 12.39 18.34
C GLU A 119 11.48 13.18 17.49
N LEU A 120 11.60 12.87 16.18
CA LEU A 120 12.68 13.39 15.34
C LEU A 120 12.27 14.52 14.40
N GLU A 121 11.03 14.57 13.95
CA GLU A 121 10.56 15.62 13.05
C GLU A 121 10.20 16.90 13.83
N SER A 122 10.90 17.98 13.54
CA SER A 122 10.68 19.29 14.19
C SER A 122 9.40 19.98 13.72
N SER A 123 8.79 19.54 12.62
CA SER A 123 7.58 20.11 12.03
C SER A 123 6.54 19.05 11.70
N LYS A 124 5.26 19.42 11.83
CA LYS A 124 4.15 18.52 11.51
C LYS A 124 4.07 18.29 10.00
N ARG A 125 3.84 17.04 9.58
CA ARG A 125 3.70 16.61 8.18
C ARG A 125 2.50 17.21 7.45
N LYS A 126 1.45 17.62 8.18
CA LYS A 126 0.21 18.18 7.63
C LYS A 126 -0.41 17.23 6.60
N VAL A 127 -0.49 17.65 5.31
CA VAL A 127 -1.04 16.86 4.21
C VAL A 127 -0.10 15.74 3.78
N TYR A 128 1.21 15.89 3.94
CA TYR A 128 2.18 14.85 3.60
C TYR A 128 1.92 13.56 4.39
N ALA A 129 2.00 12.43 3.73
CA ALA A 129 1.63 11.11 4.26
C ALA A 129 0.13 10.96 4.59
N GLY A 130 -0.69 11.94 4.24
CA GLY A 130 -2.14 11.90 4.30
C GLY A 130 -2.76 11.06 3.18
N GLY A 131 -4.09 11.07 3.09
CA GLY A 131 -4.85 10.40 2.04
C GLY A 131 -5.55 11.39 1.12
N ILE A 132 -5.45 11.14 -0.16
CA ILE A 132 -6.24 11.85 -1.19
C ILE A 132 -7.17 10.84 -1.83
N GLY A 133 -8.44 11.18 -1.96
CA GLY A 133 -9.40 10.28 -2.57
C GLY A 133 -10.82 10.81 -2.51
N TYR A 134 -11.78 9.93 -2.68
CA TYR A 134 -13.19 10.28 -2.66
C TYR A 134 -14.01 9.23 -1.92
N PHE A 135 -15.16 9.68 -1.41
CA PHE A 135 -16.24 8.85 -0.92
C PHE A 135 -17.45 9.02 -1.85
N SER A 136 -17.99 7.93 -2.32
CA SER A 136 -19.24 7.92 -3.08
C SER A 136 -20.46 7.98 -2.18
N ALA A 137 -21.63 8.26 -2.75
CA ALA A 137 -22.87 8.41 -1.99
C ALA A 137 -23.27 7.13 -1.21
N ASN A 138 -22.92 5.94 -1.70
CA ASN A 138 -23.09 4.67 -0.99
C ASN A 138 -22.01 4.44 0.10
N GLY A 139 -21.07 5.40 0.27
CA GLY A 139 -19.98 5.37 1.23
C GLY A 139 -18.81 4.48 0.83
N GLU A 140 -18.74 3.99 -0.38
CA GLU A 140 -17.52 3.41 -0.93
C GLU A 140 -16.47 4.48 -1.10
N PHE A 141 -15.21 4.09 -1.07
CA PHE A 141 -14.11 5.04 -1.20
C PHE A 141 -12.92 4.43 -1.94
N ASP A 142 -12.18 5.31 -2.57
CA ASP A 142 -10.88 5.00 -3.13
C ASP A 142 -9.92 6.13 -2.78
N THR A 143 -8.71 5.76 -2.31
CA THR A 143 -7.73 6.72 -1.77
C THR A 143 -6.33 6.32 -2.15
N CYS A 144 -5.47 7.30 -2.34
CA CYS A 144 -4.03 7.13 -2.45
C CYS A 144 -3.31 7.95 -1.37
N ILE A 145 -2.00 7.73 -1.23
CA ILE A 145 -1.15 8.43 -0.27
C ILE A 145 -0.75 9.80 -0.86
N ALA A 146 -0.82 10.85 -0.05
CA ALA A 146 -0.30 12.17 -0.38
C ALA A 146 1.23 12.18 -0.17
N LEU A 147 2.00 12.02 -1.24
CA LEU A 147 3.47 11.95 -1.18
C LEU A 147 4.16 13.28 -1.44
N ARG A 148 3.51 14.21 -2.14
CA ARG A 148 4.07 15.53 -2.48
C ARG A 148 2.97 16.57 -2.58
#